data_5b5b5b8711932753ad9c5052214332d0
#
_entry.id   5b5b5b8711932753ad9c5052214332d0
#
_cell.length_a   1.000
_cell.length_b   1.000
_cell.length_c   1.000
_cell.angle_alpha   90.00
_cell.angle_beta   90.00
_cell.angle_gamma   90.00
#
_symmetry.space_group_name_H-M   'P 1'
#
loop_
_entity.id
_entity.type
_entity.pdbx_description
1 polymer ?
#
loop_
_entity_poly.entity_id
_entity_poly.type
_entity_poly.pdbx_seq_one_letter_code
_entity_poly.pdbx_strand_id
1 'polypeptide(L)'
;VYRYLWAVGSVAQEINSGQLVGNRYYVSSPQVWLDTKPAIAPSLPDRITDEVLPYLYLYPQRLHLPDAYGVYSLGGGKEATDILLLSHVPLNDKGELLPALVEAWPRAKAVRQVYWLWQILQLWIPLSEQGAAYSLLVKDNLRVEGGRIRLLQLHLGRVQPTLRDLAGSWSPFIETAQEKVRQPLQEIQQLMQQSEEAWEQITQHLNLLLLQQAAGQPLQLMSWGATDTGPMRSHNEDTCYPTARDLEQAEVYPHDRLI
;
A
#
# COMPACT_ATOMS: atom_id res chain seq x y z
N VAL A 1 20.24 -0.33 -9.17
CA VAL A 1 18.80 -0.12 -8.93
C VAL A 1 18.65 1.15 -8.14
N TYR A 2 17.97 2.16 -8.71
CA TYR A 2 17.66 3.41 -8.02
C TYR A 2 16.66 3.13 -6.90
N ARG A 3 16.83 3.77 -5.75
CA ARG A 3 15.92 3.64 -4.61
C ARG A 3 15.32 4.99 -4.28
N TYR A 4 14.06 5.17 -4.63
CA TYR A 4 13.29 6.31 -4.20
C TYR A 4 12.79 6.13 -2.78
N LEU A 5 12.84 7.21 -2.01
CA LEU A 5 12.46 7.28 -0.60
C LEU A 5 11.41 8.38 -0.44
N TRP A 6 10.58 8.25 0.58
CA TRP A 6 9.68 9.29 1.03
C TRP A 6 10.27 9.97 2.27
N ALA A 7 10.48 11.27 2.20
CA ALA A 7 10.97 12.08 3.30
C ALA A 7 9.78 12.66 4.07
N VAL A 8 9.65 12.29 5.34
CA VAL A 8 8.50 12.64 6.18
C VAL A 8 8.66 14.03 6.77
N GLY A 9 7.55 14.77 6.85
CA GLY A 9 7.45 16.04 7.57
C GLY A 9 7.48 17.29 6.68
N SER A 10 7.07 18.41 7.26
CA SER A 10 6.97 19.71 6.56
C SER A 10 8.34 20.24 6.14
N VAL A 11 9.37 20.02 6.94
CA VAL A 11 10.75 20.45 6.61
C VAL A 11 11.22 19.79 5.32
N ALA A 12 10.89 18.54 5.06
CA ALA A 12 11.22 17.85 3.83
C ALA A 12 10.51 18.46 2.60
N GLN A 13 9.32 19.04 2.80
CA GLN A 13 8.55 19.72 1.73
C GLN A 13 9.18 21.06 1.31
N GLU A 14 9.90 21.71 2.23
CA GLU A 14 10.54 23.02 1.99
C GLU A 14 11.87 22.91 1.24
N ILE A 15 12.44 21.69 1.16
CA ILE A 15 13.70 21.49 0.44
C ILE A 15 13.45 21.50 -1.07
N ASN A 16 14.17 22.36 -1.78
CA ASN A 16 14.00 22.55 -3.21
C ASN A 16 14.39 21.29 -4.02
N SER A 17 13.59 20.98 -5.01
CA SER A 17 13.91 19.93 -6.00
C SER A 17 15.20 20.26 -6.75
N GLY A 18 15.93 19.23 -7.16
CA GLY A 18 17.21 19.37 -7.87
C GLY A 18 18.43 19.50 -6.95
N GLN A 19 18.24 19.56 -5.63
CA GLN A 19 19.35 19.63 -4.66
C GLN A 19 19.85 18.24 -4.26
N LEU A 20 21.16 18.15 -3.98
CA LEU A 20 21.77 16.99 -3.37
C LEU A 20 21.96 17.26 -1.87
N VAL A 21 21.20 16.55 -1.05
CA VAL A 21 21.16 16.69 0.40
C VAL A 21 22.10 15.67 1.04
N GLY A 22 22.94 16.12 1.98
CA GLY A 22 23.88 15.25 2.69
C GLY A 22 24.86 14.50 1.77
N ASN A 23 25.13 15.05 0.58
CA ASN A 23 25.97 14.40 -0.44
C ASN A 23 25.55 12.96 -0.79
N ARG A 24 24.26 12.64 -0.61
CA ARG A 24 23.71 11.31 -0.81
C ARG A 24 22.31 11.32 -1.44
N TYR A 25 21.42 12.15 -0.95
CA TYR A 25 20.02 12.12 -1.33
C TYR A 25 19.72 13.24 -2.33
N TYR A 26 19.34 12.87 -3.55
CA TYR A 26 18.90 13.83 -4.57
C TYR A 26 17.40 14.05 -4.43
N VAL A 27 17.00 15.30 -4.22
CA VAL A 27 15.59 15.71 -4.10
C VAL A 27 14.97 15.74 -5.50
N SER A 28 14.25 14.70 -5.85
CA SER A 28 13.58 14.57 -7.16
C SER A 28 12.33 15.45 -7.23
N SER A 29 11.54 15.45 -6.18
CA SER A 29 10.40 16.35 -5.96
C SER A 29 10.18 16.52 -4.45
N PRO A 30 9.31 17.44 -3.98
CA PRO A 30 9.02 17.57 -2.56
C PRO A 30 8.71 16.21 -1.93
N GLN A 31 9.41 15.86 -0.86
CA GLN A 31 9.34 14.60 -0.14
C GLN A 31 9.80 13.33 -0.91
N VAL A 32 10.05 13.38 -2.23
CA VAL A 32 10.57 12.25 -3.00
C VAL A 32 12.06 12.40 -3.22
N TRP A 33 12.83 11.59 -2.52
CA TRP A 33 14.28 11.64 -2.53
C TRP A 33 14.86 10.37 -3.15
N LEU A 34 15.87 10.53 -4.00
CA LEU A 34 16.60 9.43 -4.61
C LEU A 34 17.87 9.16 -3.82
N ASP A 35 18.03 7.97 -3.28
CA ASP A 35 19.30 7.55 -2.70
C ASP A 35 20.32 7.26 -3.81
N THR A 36 21.33 8.10 -3.92
CA THR A 36 22.40 7.95 -4.92
C THR A 36 23.50 6.97 -4.46
N LYS A 37 23.48 6.52 -3.20
CA LYS A 37 24.45 5.61 -2.60
C LYS A 37 23.76 4.43 -1.89
N PRO A 38 22.87 3.68 -2.56
CA PRO A 38 22.03 2.66 -1.92
C PRO A 38 22.82 1.46 -1.35
N ALA A 39 24.09 1.29 -1.74
CA ALA A 39 24.96 0.26 -1.20
C ALA A 39 25.55 0.63 0.19
N ILE A 40 25.42 1.90 0.61
CA ILE A 40 25.88 2.36 1.91
C ILE A 40 24.69 2.33 2.87
N ALA A 41 24.87 1.76 4.06
CA ALA A 41 23.83 1.78 5.08
C ALA A 41 23.38 3.21 5.39
N PRO A 42 22.07 3.44 5.59
CA PRO A 42 21.56 4.76 5.98
C PRO A 42 22.00 5.11 7.41
N SER A 43 21.98 6.38 7.73
CA SER A 43 22.13 6.82 9.11
C SER A 43 20.90 6.40 9.90
N LEU A 44 21.12 5.85 11.08
CA LEU A 44 20.08 5.52 12.03
C LEU A 44 20.05 6.56 13.14
N PRO A 45 18.90 6.85 13.73
CA PRO A 45 18.85 7.74 14.87
C PRO A 45 19.55 7.10 16.08
N ASP A 46 20.18 7.91 16.92
CA ASP A 46 20.82 7.45 18.16
C ASP A 46 19.82 6.77 19.10
N ARG A 47 18.57 7.16 19.03
CA ARG A 47 17.44 6.56 19.76
C ARG A 47 16.26 6.40 18.82
N ILE A 48 15.59 5.26 18.95
CA ILE A 48 14.33 5.04 18.25
C ILE A 48 13.30 5.98 18.86
N THR A 49 12.76 6.86 18.02
CA THR A 49 11.75 7.84 18.44
C THR A 49 10.34 7.24 18.37
N ASP A 50 9.39 7.87 19.08
CA ASP A 50 7.97 7.45 19.05
C ASP A 50 7.37 7.50 17.63
N GLU A 51 7.96 8.29 16.73
CA GLU A 51 7.54 8.36 15.33
C GLU A 51 7.99 7.15 14.50
N VAL A 52 9.10 6.51 14.86
CA VAL A 52 9.67 5.34 14.16
C VAL A 52 9.08 4.04 14.68
N LEU A 53 8.80 3.94 15.99
CA LEU A 53 8.31 2.74 16.65
C LEU A 53 7.11 2.08 15.94
N PRO A 54 6.06 2.80 15.51
CA PRO A 54 4.91 2.19 14.85
C PRO A 54 5.25 1.48 13.54
N TYR A 55 6.24 1.97 12.78
CA TYR A 55 6.70 1.28 11.56
C TYR A 55 7.33 -0.07 11.87
N LEU A 56 7.99 -0.23 13.03
CA LEU A 56 8.58 -1.49 13.45
C LEU A 56 7.52 -2.46 13.97
N TYR A 57 6.57 -2.00 14.79
CA TYR A 57 5.48 -2.83 15.30
C TYR A 57 4.51 -3.29 14.21
N LEU A 58 4.29 -2.43 13.19
CA LEU A 58 3.43 -2.72 12.05
C LEU A 58 4.12 -3.50 10.92
N TYR A 59 5.33 -4.02 11.14
CA TYR A 59 6.03 -4.85 10.16
C TYR A 59 5.20 -6.02 9.58
N PRO A 60 4.31 -6.69 10.35
CA PRO A 60 3.39 -7.68 9.76
C PRO A 60 2.52 -7.13 8.64
N GLN A 61 2.28 -5.80 8.62
CA GLN A 61 1.49 -5.08 7.60
C GLN A 61 2.35 -4.48 6.48
N ARG A 62 3.62 -4.86 6.34
CA ARG A 62 4.60 -4.30 5.38
C ARG A 62 4.17 -4.32 3.91
N LEU A 63 3.19 -5.15 3.55
CA LEU A 63 2.62 -5.15 2.21
C LEU A 63 1.78 -3.89 1.93
N HIS A 64 1.34 -3.21 2.98
CA HIS A 64 0.50 -2.02 2.91
C HIS A 64 1.22 -0.76 3.37
N LEU A 65 2.28 -0.91 4.16
CA LEU A 65 2.99 0.18 4.81
C LEU A 65 4.41 0.33 4.26
N PRO A 66 4.96 1.54 4.28
CA PRO A 66 6.38 1.73 4.02
C PRO A 66 7.22 1.24 5.21
N ASP A 67 8.50 0.99 4.95
CA ASP A 67 9.47 0.65 5.97
C ASP A 67 10.28 1.88 6.39
N ALA A 68 10.60 2.02 7.67
CA ALA A 68 11.58 2.99 8.14
C ALA A 68 12.95 2.65 7.55
N TYR A 69 13.48 3.54 6.71
CA TYR A 69 14.76 3.34 6.03
C TYR A 69 15.93 3.89 6.83
N GLY A 70 15.78 5.09 7.35
CA GLY A 70 16.82 5.80 8.11
C GLY A 70 16.40 7.23 8.40
N VAL A 71 17.35 8.00 8.89
CA VAL A 71 17.13 9.40 9.25
C VAL A 71 18.18 10.27 8.57
N TYR A 72 17.77 11.43 8.11
CA TYR A 72 18.64 12.51 7.66
C TYR A 72 18.52 13.70 8.60
N SER A 73 19.62 14.09 9.24
CA SER A 73 19.65 15.25 10.13
C SER A 73 20.01 16.50 9.33
N LEU A 74 19.07 17.41 9.18
CA LEU A 74 19.26 18.71 8.53
C LEU A 74 19.79 19.71 9.55
N GLY A 75 20.90 20.39 9.20
CA GLY A 75 21.58 21.32 10.11
C GLY A 75 22.67 20.61 10.92
N GLY A 76 23.21 21.34 11.89
CA GLY A 76 24.30 20.85 12.73
C GLY A 76 24.10 21.19 14.20
N GLY A 77 24.64 20.34 15.10
CA GLY A 77 24.61 20.57 16.55
C GLY A 77 23.24 20.34 17.17
N LYS A 78 22.89 21.12 18.19
CA LYS A 78 21.66 20.94 18.97
C LYS A 78 20.36 21.38 18.26
N GLU A 79 20.48 22.05 17.11
CA GLU A 79 19.34 22.54 16.32
C GLU A 79 19.08 21.67 15.08
N ALA A 80 19.72 20.50 14.97
CA ALA A 80 19.50 19.59 13.88
C ALA A 80 18.03 19.07 13.91
N THR A 81 17.39 19.12 12.75
CA THR A 81 16.05 18.55 12.56
C THR A 81 16.19 17.22 11.84
N ASP A 82 15.70 16.16 12.46
CA ASP A 82 15.72 14.84 11.88
C ASP A 82 14.53 14.64 10.91
N ILE A 83 14.85 14.21 9.70
CA ILE A 83 13.88 13.85 8.66
C ILE A 83 13.88 12.33 8.54
N LEU A 84 12.76 11.70 8.87
CA LEU A 84 12.56 10.26 8.68
C LEU A 84 12.45 9.96 7.19
N LEU A 85 13.23 9.00 6.72
CA LEU A 85 13.19 8.48 5.36
C LEU A 85 12.52 7.12 5.35
N LEU A 86 11.54 6.95 4.46
CA LEU A 86 10.79 5.71 4.29
C LEU A 86 11.13 5.07 2.94
N SER A 87 11.31 3.76 2.95
CA SER A 87 11.45 2.94 1.75
C SER A 87 10.19 2.11 1.50
N HIS A 88 10.12 1.41 0.36
CA HIS A 88 8.94 0.65 -0.07
C HIS A 88 7.67 1.48 -0.09
N VAL A 89 7.80 2.76 -0.40
CA VAL A 89 6.70 3.69 -0.60
C VAL A 89 6.03 3.46 -1.96
N PRO A 90 4.75 3.83 -2.13
CA PRO A 90 4.02 3.66 -3.38
C PRO A 90 4.47 4.66 -4.46
N LEU A 91 5.68 4.47 -4.94
CA LEU A 91 6.31 5.19 -6.05
C LEU A 91 6.63 4.21 -7.19
N ASN A 92 6.57 4.70 -8.43
CA ASN A 92 7.04 3.95 -9.58
C ASN A 92 8.57 4.06 -9.76
N ASP A 93 9.10 3.39 -10.78
CA ASP A 93 10.54 3.38 -11.10
C ASP A 93 11.11 4.76 -11.49
N LYS A 94 10.25 5.76 -11.72
CA LYS A 94 10.64 7.14 -12.01
C LYS A 94 10.53 8.05 -10.79
N GLY A 95 10.10 7.53 -9.64
CA GLY A 95 9.84 8.31 -8.43
C GLY A 95 8.53 9.09 -8.45
N GLU A 96 7.59 8.72 -9.32
CA GLU A 96 6.26 9.31 -9.34
C GLU A 96 5.33 8.53 -8.41
N LEU A 97 4.43 9.25 -7.73
CA LEU A 97 3.44 8.64 -6.86
C LEU A 97 2.50 7.74 -7.66
N LEU A 98 2.24 6.54 -7.15
CA LEU A 98 1.18 5.70 -7.68
C LEU A 98 -0.18 6.39 -7.51
N PRO A 99 -1.19 6.04 -8.33
CA PRO A 99 -2.51 6.69 -8.27
C PRO A 99 -3.10 6.71 -6.86
N ALA A 100 -3.72 7.81 -6.48
CA ALA A 100 -4.51 7.86 -5.26
C ALA A 100 -5.74 6.94 -5.39
N LEU A 101 -6.21 6.41 -4.25
CA LEU A 101 -7.41 5.56 -4.24
C LEU A 101 -8.60 6.29 -4.87
N VAL A 102 -8.78 7.58 -4.56
CA VAL A 102 -9.86 8.40 -5.11
C VAL A 102 -9.81 8.52 -6.64
N GLU A 103 -8.61 8.52 -7.22
CA GLU A 103 -8.40 8.61 -8.68
C GLU A 103 -8.66 7.27 -9.38
N ALA A 104 -8.26 6.16 -8.71
CA ALA A 104 -8.40 4.81 -9.25
C ALA A 104 -9.84 4.26 -9.09
N TRP A 105 -10.56 4.71 -8.08
CA TRP A 105 -11.86 4.19 -7.66
C TRP A 105 -12.93 4.17 -8.76
N PRO A 106 -13.17 5.26 -9.51
CA PRO A 106 -14.26 5.28 -10.50
C PRO A 106 -14.08 4.29 -11.65
N ARG A 107 -12.82 3.91 -11.94
CA ARG A 107 -12.48 2.99 -13.03
C ARG A 107 -12.43 1.54 -12.59
N ALA A 108 -12.53 1.28 -11.28
CA ALA A 108 -12.40 -0.06 -10.73
C ALA A 108 -13.67 -0.89 -10.92
N LYS A 109 -13.49 -2.20 -11.16
CA LYS A 109 -14.60 -3.15 -11.10
C LYS A 109 -15.10 -3.27 -9.65
N ALA A 110 -16.37 -3.62 -9.47
CA ALA A 110 -16.98 -3.73 -8.15
C ALA A 110 -16.20 -4.64 -7.18
N VAL A 111 -15.72 -5.79 -7.64
CA VAL A 111 -14.88 -6.68 -6.81
C VAL A 111 -13.62 -5.97 -6.29
N ARG A 112 -13.02 -5.11 -7.11
CA ARG A 112 -11.83 -4.34 -6.74
C ARG A 112 -12.16 -3.24 -5.73
N GLN A 113 -13.29 -2.56 -5.91
CA GLN A 113 -13.78 -1.55 -4.97
C GLN A 113 -14.02 -2.17 -3.58
N VAL A 114 -14.74 -3.28 -3.53
CA VAL A 114 -14.97 -4.00 -2.28
C VAL A 114 -13.68 -4.50 -1.66
N TYR A 115 -12.76 -5.02 -2.46
CA TYR A 115 -11.47 -5.53 -1.97
C TYR A 115 -10.58 -4.42 -1.36
N TRP A 116 -10.59 -3.22 -1.92
CA TRP A 116 -9.86 -2.09 -1.36
C TRP A 116 -10.44 -1.66 -0.01
N LEU A 117 -11.76 -1.54 0.12
CA LEU A 117 -12.40 -1.22 1.40
C LEU A 117 -12.18 -2.33 2.44
N TRP A 118 -12.18 -3.58 2.00
CA TRP A 118 -11.84 -4.72 2.85
C TRP A 118 -10.41 -4.60 3.42
N GLN A 119 -9.42 -4.27 2.59
CA GLN A 119 -8.03 -4.05 3.04
C GLN A 119 -7.94 -2.90 4.04
N ILE A 120 -8.63 -1.79 3.79
CA ILE A 120 -8.69 -0.65 4.72
C ILE A 120 -9.27 -1.09 6.07
N LEU A 121 -10.35 -1.88 6.05
CA LEU A 121 -10.94 -2.41 7.28
C LEU A 121 -9.98 -3.33 8.03
N GLN A 122 -9.25 -4.21 7.33
CA GLN A 122 -8.26 -5.10 7.96
C GLN A 122 -7.08 -4.33 8.58
N LEU A 123 -6.73 -3.19 8.05
CA LEU A 123 -5.68 -2.32 8.59
C LEU A 123 -6.14 -1.51 9.80
N TRP A 124 -7.45 -1.37 10.02
CA TRP A 124 -8.00 -0.50 11.05
C TRP A 124 -7.49 -0.84 12.46
N ILE A 125 -7.64 -2.10 12.89
CA ILE A 125 -7.25 -2.51 14.24
C ILE A 125 -5.75 -2.38 14.47
N PRO A 126 -4.86 -2.97 13.63
CA PRO A 126 -3.43 -2.85 13.87
C PRO A 126 -2.93 -1.39 13.85
N LEU A 127 -3.50 -0.53 13.02
CA LEU A 127 -3.15 0.89 13.02
C LEU A 127 -3.70 1.62 14.24
N SER A 128 -4.90 1.28 14.71
CA SER A 128 -5.47 1.85 15.93
C SER A 128 -4.64 1.53 17.17
N GLU A 129 -4.17 0.29 17.30
CA GLU A 129 -3.32 -0.16 18.40
C GLU A 129 -1.98 0.61 18.46
N GLN A 130 -1.50 1.11 17.32
CA GLN A 130 -0.28 1.90 17.23
C GLN A 130 -0.53 3.43 17.15
N GLY A 131 -1.76 3.87 17.38
CA GLY A 131 -2.09 5.30 17.31
C GLY A 131 -2.02 5.90 15.91
N ALA A 132 -2.08 5.08 14.87
CA ALA A 132 -1.86 5.46 13.47
C ALA A 132 -3.12 5.34 12.59
N ALA A 133 -4.30 5.04 13.16
CA ALA A 133 -5.53 4.84 12.39
C ALA A 133 -5.93 6.05 11.52
N TYR A 134 -5.55 7.27 11.95
CA TYR A 134 -5.79 8.48 11.17
C TYR A 134 -5.16 8.41 9.77
N SER A 135 -4.12 7.60 9.58
CA SER A 135 -3.49 7.36 8.27
C SER A 135 -4.45 6.84 7.20
N LEU A 136 -5.52 6.16 7.61
CA LEU A 136 -6.56 5.64 6.71
C LEU A 136 -7.60 6.69 6.31
N LEU A 137 -7.66 7.83 7.00
CA LEU A 137 -8.60 8.91 6.74
C LEU A 137 -8.03 9.99 5.83
N VAL A 138 -6.71 10.02 5.66
CA VAL A 138 -6.02 11.00 4.80
C VAL A 138 -6.09 10.50 3.35
N LYS A 139 -6.88 11.17 2.52
CA LYS A 139 -7.18 10.74 1.13
C LYS A 139 -5.93 10.57 0.27
N ASP A 140 -5.00 11.51 0.36
CA ASP A 140 -3.78 11.49 -0.44
C ASP A 140 -2.74 10.49 0.06
N ASN A 141 -2.94 9.93 1.25
CA ASN A 141 -2.10 8.91 1.85
C ASN A 141 -2.41 7.51 1.32
N LEU A 142 -3.65 7.29 0.83
CA LEU A 142 -4.08 6.00 0.29
C LEU A 142 -3.76 5.92 -1.20
N ARG A 143 -2.82 5.06 -1.56
CA ARG A 143 -2.39 4.80 -2.93
C ARG A 143 -2.73 3.39 -3.37
N VAL A 144 -2.75 3.16 -4.68
CA VAL A 144 -3.14 1.87 -5.26
C VAL A 144 -1.99 1.28 -6.07
N GLU A 145 -1.56 0.09 -5.69
CA GLU A 145 -0.63 -0.73 -6.45
C GLU A 145 -1.36 -1.98 -6.97
N GLY A 146 -1.92 -1.88 -8.17
CA GLY A 146 -2.77 -2.95 -8.71
C GLY A 146 -3.97 -3.23 -7.83
N GLY A 147 -3.98 -4.39 -7.15
CA GLY A 147 -5.05 -4.78 -6.20
C GLY A 147 -4.85 -4.31 -4.77
N ARG A 148 -3.70 -3.76 -4.46
CA ARG A 148 -3.27 -3.50 -3.08
C ARG A 148 -3.43 -2.03 -2.72
N ILE A 149 -3.92 -1.77 -1.52
CA ILE A 149 -3.84 -0.45 -0.88
C ILE A 149 -2.45 -0.30 -0.27
N ARG A 150 -1.84 0.87 -0.50
CA ARG A 150 -0.55 1.25 0.06
C ARG A 150 -0.67 2.62 0.72
N LEU A 151 -0.05 2.77 1.87
CA LEU A 151 0.06 4.05 2.54
C LEU A 151 1.39 4.72 2.22
N LEU A 152 1.39 6.04 2.10
CA LEU A 152 2.61 6.83 1.92
C LEU A 152 3.42 6.91 3.22
N GLN A 153 2.72 7.18 4.32
CA GLN A 153 3.31 7.34 5.65
C GLN A 153 2.28 7.07 6.74
N LEU A 154 2.73 6.95 7.98
CA LEU A 154 1.86 6.92 9.14
C LEU A 154 1.60 8.33 9.65
N HIS A 155 0.34 8.60 9.96
CA HIS A 155 -0.10 9.82 10.61
C HIS A 155 -0.48 9.49 12.05
N LEU A 156 0.42 9.81 12.98
CA LEU A 156 0.22 9.58 14.40
C LEU A 156 -0.58 10.73 15.00
N GLY A 157 -1.58 10.42 15.81
CA GLY A 157 -2.45 11.41 16.41
C GLY A 157 -2.65 11.16 17.90
N ARG A 158 -2.77 12.25 18.69
CA ARG A 158 -3.14 12.15 20.11
C ARG A 158 -4.58 11.71 20.31
N VAL A 159 -5.45 12.09 19.39
CA VAL A 159 -6.86 11.69 19.37
C VAL A 159 -7.00 10.60 18.31
N GLN A 160 -7.46 9.43 18.75
CA GLN A 160 -7.69 8.34 17.83
C GLN A 160 -9.06 8.50 17.16
N PRO A 161 -9.12 8.30 15.84
CA PRO A 161 -10.40 8.30 15.15
C PRO A 161 -11.21 7.07 15.54
N THR A 162 -12.52 7.20 15.41
CA THR A 162 -13.51 6.16 15.68
C THR A 162 -13.87 5.41 14.40
N LEU A 163 -14.52 4.26 14.52
CA LEU A 163 -15.06 3.53 13.39
C LEU A 163 -16.09 4.36 12.58
N ARG A 164 -16.79 5.27 13.27
CA ARG A 164 -17.69 6.24 12.64
C ARG A 164 -16.96 7.22 11.73
N ASP A 165 -15.76 7.67 12.13
CA ASP A 165 -14.93 8.53 11.28
C ASP A 165 -14.45 7.79 10.04
N LEU A 166 -14.08 6.50 10.17
CA LEU A 166 -13.77 5.65 9.03
C LEU A 166 -14.98 5.50 8.12
N ALA A 167 -16.16 5.22 8.66
CA ALA A 167 -17.41 5.15 7.90
C ALA A 167 -17.68 6.45 7.12
N GLY A 168 -17.46 7.61 7.77
CA GLY A 168 -17.58 8.93 7.14
C GLY A 168 -16.62 9.09 5.96
N SER A 169 -15.39 8.60 6.10
CA SER A 169 -14.39 8.66 5.02
C SER A 169 -14.74 7.81 3.80
N TRP A 170 -15.60 6.79 3.96
CA TRP A 170 -16.08 5.94 2.86
C TRP A 170 -17.20 6.56 2.04
N SER A 171 -17.90 7.61 2.52
CA SER A 171 -19.06 8.18 1.83
C SER A 171 -18.79 8.53 0.36
N PRO A 172 -17.70 9.24 -0.01
CA PRO A 172 -17.45 9.58 -1.42
C PRO A 172 -17.18 8.34 -2.30
N PHE A 173 -16.62 7.28 -1.71
CA PHE A 173 -16.40 6.03 -2.40
C PHE A 173 -17.70 5.29 -2.64
N ILE A 174 -18.58 5.23 -1.64
CA ILE A 174 -19.86 4.54 -1.73
C ILE A 174 -20.81 5.25 -2.72
N GLU A 175 -20.86 6.58 -2.70
CA GLU A 175 -21.67 7.37 -3.63
C GLU A 175 -21.31 7.10 -5.09
N THR A 176 -20.03 6.87 -5.37
CA THR A 176 -19.49 6.61 -6.71
C THR A 176 -19.18 5.15 -6.99
N ALA A 177 -19.59 4.24 -6.09
CA ALA A 177 -19.37 2.80 -6.26
C ALA A 177 -20.20 2.25 -7.44
N GLN A 178 -19.73 1.12 -7.98
CA GLN A 178 -20.49 0.37 -8.97
C GLN A 178 -21.88 0.00 -8.40
N GLU A 179 -22.92 0.13 -9.22
CA GLU A 179 -24.34 0.03 -8.79
C GLU A 179 -24.62 -1.24 -7.97
N LYS A 180 -24.09 -2.38 -8.41
CA LYS A 180 -24.33 -3.68 -7.76
C LYS A 180 -23.75 -3.83 -6.35
N VAL A 181 -22.85 -2.94 -5.92
CA VAL A 181 -22.22 -2.98 -4.57
C VAL A 181 -22.57 -1.75 -3.74
N ARG A 182 -23.18 -0.73 -4.33
CA ARG A 182 -23.49 0.52 -3.65
C ARG A 182 -24.38 0.32 -2.42
N GLN A 183 -25.53 -0.34 -2.61
CA GLN A 183 -26.46 -0.58 -1.51
C GLN A 183 -25.86 -1.45 -0.40
N PRO A 184 -25.24 -2.62 -0.66
CA PRO A 184 -24.57 -3.38 0.38
C PRO A 184 -23.47 -2.61 1.14
N LEU A 185 -22.73 -1.74 0.44
CA LEU A 185 -21.73 -0.89 1.08
C LEU A 185 -22.36 0.20 1.97
N GLN A 186 -23.51 0.74 1.59
CA GLN A 186 -24.28 1.68 2.43
C GLN A 186 -24.77 1.00 3.72
N GLU A 187 -25.24 -0.24 3.64
CA GLU A 187 -25.67 -1.02 4.80
C GLU A 187 -24.50 -1.28 5.76
N ILE A 188 -23.33 -1.65 5.22
CA ILE A 188 -22.10 -1.82 6.01
C ILE A 188 -21.70 -0.49 6.68
N GLN A 189 -21.72 0.61 5.92
CA GLN A 189 -21.42 1.93 6.46
C GLN A 189 -22.36 2.34 7.60
N GLN A 190 -23.64 2.03 7.49
CA GLN A 190 -24.62 2.30 8.56
C GLN A 190 -24.29 1.49 9.83
N LEU A 191 -23.89 0.22 9.70
CA LEU A 191 -23.44 -0.59 10.84
C LEU A 191 -22.22 0.05 11.52
N MET A 192 -21.23 0.50 10.74
CA MET A 192 -20.04 1.20 11.27
C MET A 192 -20.40 2.49 12.04
N GLN A 193 -21.48 3.18 11.63
CA GLN A 193 -21.93 4.42 12.29
C GLN A 193 -22.71 4.16 13.57
N GLN A 194 -23.35 2.99 13.70
CA GLN A 194 -24.25 2.68 14.82
C GLN A 194 -23.52 2.20 16.08
N SER A 195 -22.51 1.35 15.90
CA SER A 195 -21.81 0.74 17.03
C SER A 195 -20.40 0.31 16.69
N GLU A 196 -19.46 0.63 17.58
CA GLU A 196 -18.10 0.11 17.51
C GLU A 196 -18.02 -1.39 17.86
N GLU A 197 -19.01 -1.91 18.59
CA GLU A 197 -19.12 -3.32 18.93
C GLU A 197 -19.56 -4.21 17.77
N ALA A 198 -20.07 -3.60 16.68
CA ALA A 198 -20.51 -4.31 15.47
C ALA A 198 -19.35 -4.81 14.57
N TRP A 199 -18.10 -4.74 15.02
CA TRP A 199 -16.93 -5.10 14.24
C TRP A 199 -17.03 -6.46 13.55
N GLU A 200 -17.48 -7.45 14.28
CA GLU A 200 -17.62 -8.82 13.76
C GLU A 200 -18.65 -8.90 12.64
N GLN A 201 -19.80 -8.24 12.81
CA GLN A 201 -20.86 -8.16 11.79
C GLN A 201 -20.38 -7.40 10.55
N ILE A 202 -19.72 -6.27 10.73
CA ILE A 202 -19.17 -5.46 9.64
C ILE A 202 -18.19 -6.31 8.81
N THR A 203 -17.28 -6.98 9.49
CA THR A 203 -16.28 -7.84 8.84
C THR A 203 -16.94 -9.00 8.09
N GLN A 204 -17.94 -9.66 8.68
CA GLN A 204 -18.69 -10.72 8.03
C GLN A 204 -19.42 -10.23 6.77
N HIS A 205 -20.14 -9.10 6.86
CA HIS A 205 -20.87 -8.55 5.71
C HIS A 205 -19.91 -8.17 4.56
N LEU A 206 -18.78 -7.53 4.89
CA LEU A 206 -17.81 -7.15 3.88
C LEU A 206 -17.12 -8.37 3.24
N ASN A 207 -16.83 -9.41 4.04
CA ASN A 207 -16.30 -10.69 3.54
C ASN A 207 -17.29 -11.38 2.60
N LEU A 208 -18.57 -11.48 2.98
CA LEU A 208 -19.60 -12.06 2.14
C LEU A 208 -19.77 -11.29 0.83
N LEU A 209 -19.81 -9.96 0.89
CA LEU A 209 -19.88 -9.12 -0.31
C LEU A 209 -18.69 -9.35 -1.24
N LEU A 210 -17.46 -9.43 -0.68
CA LEU A 210 -16.25 -9.70 -1.45
C LEU A 210 -16.31 -11.07 -2.13
N LEU A 211 -16.71 -12.11 -1.40
CA LEU A 211 -16.86 -13.47 -1.94
C LEU A 211 -17.90 -13.51 -3.07
N GLN A 212 -19.05 -12.87 -2.89
CA GLN A 212 -20.09 -12.79 -3.92
C GLN A 212 -19.58 -12.11 -5.19
N GLN A 213 -18.82 -11.01 -5.03
CA GLN A 213 -18.24 -10.30 -6.18
C GLN A 213 -17.13 -11.11 -6.86
N ALA A 214 -16.34 -11.85 -6.09
CA ALA A 214 -15.26 -12.71 -6.61
C ALA A 214 -15.83 -13.93 -7.35
N ALA A 215 -16.86 -14.58 -6.81
CA ALA A 215 -17.51 -15.74 -7.45
C ALA A 215 -18.11 -15.43 -8.83
N GLY A 216 -18.45 -14.15 -9.08
CA GLY A 216 -18.96 -13.70 -10.38
C GLY A 216 -17.85 -13.38 -11.40
N GLN A 217 -16.56 -13.52 -11.06
CA GLN A 217 -15.47 -13.24 -11.99
C GLN A 217 -15.09 -14.51 -12.76
N PRO A 218 -14.71 -14.39 -14.06
CA PRO A 218 -14.12 -15.51 -14.78
C PRO A 218 -12.78 -15.88 -14.14
N LEU A 219 -12.53 -17.19 -14.03
CA LEU A 219 -11.21 -17.67 -13.61
C LEU A 219 -10.18 -17.32 -14.68
N GLN A 220 -9.14 -16.60 -14.28
CA GLN A 220 -7.97 -16.34 -15.12
C GLN A 220 -6.76 -16.98 -14.47
N LEU A 221 -6.18 -17.97 -15.15
CA LEU A 221 -4.93 -18.60 -14.77
C LEU A 221 -3.83 -18.02 -15.67
N MET A 222 -2.80 -17.45 -15.05
CA MET A 222 -1.55 -17.13 -15.72
C MET A 222 -0.48 -18.04 -15.16
N SER A 223 0.10 -18.85 -16.02
CA SER A 223 1.19 -19.76 -15.66
C SER A 223 2.37 -19.48 -16.57
N TRP A 224 3.55 -19.41 -16.02
CA TRP A 224 4.78 -19.37 -16.76
C TRP A 224 5.83 -20.21 -16.07
N GLY A 225 6.72 -20.80 -16.87
CA GLY A 225 7.86 -21.54 -16.39
C GLY A 225 9.13 -20.94 -16.99
N ALA A 226 10.20 -21.00 -16.22
CA ALA A 226 11.52 -20.66 -16.70
C ALA A 226 12.53 -21.70 -16.21
N THR A 227 13.47 -22.07 -17.05
CA THR A 227 14.56 -22.97 -16.70
C THR A 227 15.83 -22.47 -17.38
N ASP A 228 16.97 -22.68 -16.72
CA ASP A 228 18.29 -22.25 -17.18
C ASP A 228 19.31 -23.36 -16.95
N THR A 229 20.20 -23.56 -17.90
CA THR A 229 21.30 -24.55 -17.80
C THR A 229 22.31 -24.23 -16.70
N GLY A 230 22.32 -22.97 -16.22
CA GLY A 230 23.38 -22.49 -15.34
C GLY A 230 24.74 -22.37 -16.03
N PRO A 231 25.72 -21.69 -15.42
CA PRO A 231 26.98 -21.34 -16.07
C PRO A 231 27.96 -22.51 -16.26
N MET A 232 27.70 -23.67 -15.66
CA MET A 232 28.63 -24.79 -15.59
C MET A 232 28.20 -26.01 -16.48
N ARG A 233 27.02 -25.95 -17.12
CA ARG A 233 26.48 -27.05 -17.92
C ARG A 233 26.28 -26.64 -19.37
N SER A 234 26.49 -27.58 -20.29
CA SER A 234 26.28 -27.36 -21.73
C SER A 234 24.87 -27.67 -22.20
N HIS A 235 24.09 -28.39 -21.39
CA HIS A 235 22.72 -28.80 -21.70
C HIS A 235 21.84 -28.59 -20.47
N ASN A 236 20.61 -28.16 -20.73
CA ASN A 236 19.60 -28.07 -19.68
C ASN A 236 18.91 -29.43 -19.56
N GLU A 237 19.07 -30.06 -18.42
CA GLU A 237 18.46 -31.37 -18.08
C GLU A 237 17.16 -31.16 -17.31
N ASP A 238 16.88 -29.93 -16.83
CA ASP A 238 15.69 -29.61 -16.04
C ASP A 238 14.53 -29.31 -17.00
N THR A 239 13.35 -29.73 -16.59
CA THR A 239 12.10 -29.44 -17.27
C THR A 239 11.21 -28.62 -16.36
N CYS A 240 10.66 -27.53 -16.86
CA CYS A 240 9.62 -26.79 -16.14
C CYS A 240 8.25 -27.05 -16.77
N TYR A 241 7.22 -27.03 -15.92
CA TYR A 241 5.83 -27.09 -16.33
C TYR A 241 5.10 -25.82 -15.86
N PRO A 242 4.30 -25.19 -16.72
CA PRO A 242 4.07 -25.53 -18.14
C PRO A 242 5.26 -25.20 -19.04
N THR A 243 5.46 -26.01 -20.07
CA THR A 243 6.42 -25.69 -21.15
C THR A 243 5.84 -24.63 -22.09
N ALA A 244 6.69 -24.00 -22.91
CA ALA A 244 6.22 -23.06 -23.94
C ALA A 244 5.16 -23.69 -24.84
N ARG A 245 5.34 -24.98 -25.19
CA ARG A 245 4.40 -25.74 -26.03
C ARG A 245 3.05 -25.98 -25.32
N ASP A 246 3.07 -26.24 -24.02
CA ASP A 246 1.84 -26.40 -23.25
C ASP A 246 1.06 -25.09 -23.19
N LEU A 247 1.74 -23.95 -23.07
CA LEU A 247 1.13 -22.62 -23.07
C LEU A 247 0.54 -22.24 -24.44
N GLU A 248 1.19 -22.64 -25.55
CA GLU A 248 0.67 -22.44 -26.90
C GLU A 248 -0.58 -23.28 -27.20
N GLN A 249 -0.71 -24.43 -26.54
CA GLN A 249 -1.84 -25.37 -26.70
C GLN A 249 -2.95 -25.13 -25.68
N ALA A 250 -2.76 -24.27 -24.69
CA ALA A 250 -3.78 -23.95 -23.72
C ALA A 250 -4.93 -23.18 -24.40
N GLU A 251 -5.99 -23.90 -24.76
CA GLU A 251 -7.25 -23.28 -25.13
C GLU A 251 -7.80 -22.56 -23.91
N VAL A 252 -7.93 -21.25 -24.03
CA VAL A 252 -8.63 -20.44 -23.02
C VAL A 252 -10.11 -20.72 -23.18
N TYR A 253 -10.66 -21.62 -22.35
CA TYR A 253 -12.09 -21.84 -22.27
C TYR A 253 -12.75 -20.67 -21.52
N PRO A 254 -13.49 -19.80 -22.21
CA PRO A 254 -14.06 -18.59 -21.58
C PRO A 254 -15.24 -18.89 -20.63
N HIS A 255 -15.61 -20.13 -20.42
CA HIS A 255 -16.87 -20.52 -19.77
C HIS A 255 -16.76 -21.54 -18.62
N ASP A 256 -15.60 -21.95 -18.21
CA ASP A 256 -15.48 -22.82 -17.03
C ASP A 256 -15.79 -22.03 -15.75
N ARG A 257 -17.08 -22.06 -15.39
CA ARG A 257 -17.54 -21.66 -14.06
C ARG A 257 -17.21 -22.80 -13.11
N LEU A 258 -16.34 -22.54 -12.16
CA LEU A 258 -16.30 -23.37 -10.96
C LEU A 258 -17.63 -23.16 -10.21
N ILE A 259 -18.41 -24.23 -10.10
CA ILE A 259 -19.60 -24.34 -9.27
C ILE A 259 -19.17 -24.49 -7.81
#